data_6621236d9c68df959be81b1b69ff6b97
#
_entry.id   6621236d9c68df959be81b1b69ff6b97
#
_cell.length_a   1.000
_cell.length_b   1.000
_cell.length_c   1.000
_cell.angle_alpha   90.00
_cell.angle_beta   90.00
_cell.angle_gamma   90.00
#
_symmetry.space_group_name_H-M   'P 1'
#
loop_
_entity.id
_entity.type
_entity.pdbx_description
1 polymer ?
#
loop_
_entity_poly.entity_id
_entity_poly.type
_entity_poly.pdbx_seq_one_letter_code
_entity_poly.pdbx_strand_id
1 'polypeptide(L)'
;MFKAEKIEPDQLRLMRKLCISEVLLSRAAPIRNIHAFFNGRLYGTSHTEQYGTYYSDMVNSLRNCFPQNVQCMQDRVVQISNTASLQRVRLASGEELTCRLVVLASGLNADLPAALGLKRLIIQKHQSIALAFTLASADKREFAFDSASYYSISPARGVDYITVFPIRGGMRANLFAFPDSADNWVGDFIRNPESGLRQCFPKLASAIGEYRITSKVESSIIHLYRTEGGPLPGIVLIGDAAQNVCPSTGMGLSKIFTDVEALSERVGNWLATPGMDRDKVASFFLDPVKSAIDTKALRNAFYRRQAATAKSMKWRLHRAKLHLAMQFRRPTEMTPSRE
;
A
#
# COMPACT_ATOMS: atom_id res chain seq x y z
N MET A 1 -8.11 2.42 -9.84
CA MET A 1 -7.83 1.48 -8.71
C MET A 1 -6.96 2.23 -7.71
N PHE A 2 -7.40 2.35 -6.48
CA PHE A 2 -6.64 2.96 -5.38
C PHE A 2 -5.33 2.20 -5.14
N LYS A 3 -4.23 2.94 -5.03
CA LYS A 3 -2.88 2.39 -4.80
C LYS A 3 -2.12 3.25 -3.78
N ALA A 4 -0.84 2.95 -3.53
CA ALA A 4 0.00 3.73 -2.63
C ALA A 4 0.18 5.17 -3.16
N GLU A 5 -0.12 6.16 -2.31
CA GLU A 5 -0.09 7.59 -2.66
C GLU A 5 0.66 8.42 -1.60
N LYS A 6 1.14 7.79 -0.55
CA LYS A 6 1.95 8.40 0.51
C LYS A 6 3.23 7.63 0.69
N ILE A 7 4.35 8.34 0.72
CA ILE A 7 5.70 7.79 0.88
C ILE A 7 6.17 8.11 2.29
N GLU A 8 6.53 7.08 3.05
CA GLU A 8 6.96 7.17 4.44
C GLU A 8 8.49 7.10 4.57
N PRO A 9 9.10 7.45 5.73
CA PRO A 9 10.54 7.57 5.87
C PRO A 9 11.34 6.28 5.58
N ASP A 10 10.81 5.12 5.95
CA ASP A 10 11.43 3.82 5.67
C ASP A 10 11.45 3.53 4.16
N GLN A 11 10.35 3.86 3.48
CA GLN A 11 10.22 3.74 2.04
C GLN A 11 11.16 4.69 1.30
N LEU A 12 11.27 5.93 1.78
CA LEU A 12 12.20 6.92 1.25
C LEU A 12 13.66 6.47 1.37
N ARG A 13 14.03 5.84 2.49
CA ARG A 13 15.35 5.25 2.67
C ARG A 13 15.63 4.14 1.65
N LEU A 14 14.67 3.25 1.40
CA LEU A 14 14.78 2.21 0.36
C LEU A 14 14.86 2.80 -1.04
N MET A 15 14.06 3.82 -1.34
CA MET A 15 14.13 4.53 -2.62
C MET A 15 15.51 5.19 -2.85
N ARG A 16 16.11 5.78 -1.81
CA ARG A 16 17.48 6.33 -1.86
C ARG A 16 18.51 5.23 -2.11
N LYS A 17 18.40 4.10 -1.41
CA LYS A 17 19.29 2.93 -1.61
C LYS A 17 19.20 2.37 -3.03
N LEU A 18 18.01 2.38 -3.62
CA LEU A 18 17.75 1.95 -4.99
C LEU A 18 18.05 3.02 -6.05
N CYS A 19 18.55 4.20 -5.65
CA CYS A 19 18.84 5.34 -6.53
C CYS A 19 17.65 5.84 -7.38
N ILE A 20 16.42 5.69 -6.89
CA ILE A 20 15.18 6.09 -7.58
C ILE A 20 14.43 7.24 -6.91
N SER A 21 14.94 7.77 -5.80
CA SER A 21 14.22 8.77 -4.99
C SER A 21 13.97 10.07 -5.76
N GLU A 22 14.97 10.63 -6.44
CA GLU A 22 14.80 11.89 -7.18
C GLU A 22 13.73 11.79 -8.25
N VAL A 23 13.73 10.69 -8.99
CA VAL A 23 12.75 10.41 -10.05
C VAL A 23 11.35 10.31 -9.49
N LEU A 24 11.16 9.51 -8.43
CA LEU A 24 9.85 9.26 -7.83
C LEU A 24 9.30 10.49 -7.11
N LEU A 25 10.15 11.33 -6.55
CA LEU A 25 9.75 12.53 -5.80
C LEU A 25 9.59 13.77 -6.68
N SER A 26 9.98 13.73 -7.97
CA SER A 26 9.95 14.88 -8.88
C SER A 26 8.57 15.57 -8.99
N ARG A 27 7.50 14.82 -8.74
CA ARG A 27 6.11 15.31 -8.76
C ARG A 27 5.37 15.14 -7.43
N ALA A 28 6.08 14.80 -6.38
CA ALA A 28 5.50 14.57 -5.06
C ALA A 28 5.42 15.89 -4.26
N ALA A 29 4.38 16.02 -3.44
CA ALA A 29 4.23 17.12 -2.50
C ALA A 29 4.90 16.76 -1.17
N PRO A 30 5.81 17.59 -0.63
CA PRO A 30 6.48 17.32 0.64
C PRO A 30 5.51 17.44 1.81
N ILE A 31 5.70 16.59 2.82
CA ILE A 31 4.99 16.59 4.09
C ILE A 31 6.05 16.66 5.18
N ARG A 32 5.99 17.68 6.04
CA ARG A 32 6.95 17.88 7.14
C ARG A 32 6.32 17.55 8.49
N ASN A 33 5.03 17.82 8.63
CA ASN A 33 4.29 17.68 9.87
C ASN A 33 3.08 16.78 9.66
N ILE A 34 2.92 15.80 10.52
CA ILE A 34 1.73 14.95 10.55
C ILE A 34 1.01 15.20 11.86
N HIS A 35 -0.16 15.77 11.76
CA HIS A 35 -1.03 16.02 12.90
C HIS A 35 -1.91 14.80 13.14
N ALA A 36 -1.81 14.22 14.32
CA ALA A 36 -2.63 13.10 14.69
C ALA A 36 -3.82 13.57 15.55
N PHE A 37 -5.01 13.31 15.05
CA PHE A 37 -6.26 13.68 15.71
C PHE A 37 -7.02 12.47 16.22
N PHE A 38 -7.64 12.64 17.36
CA PHE A 38 -8.53 11.67 17.94
C PHE A 38 -9.78 12.36 18.47
N ASN A 39 -10.95 11.97 17.97
CA ASN A 39 -12.24 12.58 18.35
C ASN A 39 -12.28 14.13 18.26
N GLY A 40 -11.67 14.69 17.22
CA GLY A 40 -11.62 16.14 16.98
C GLY A 40 -10.53 16.89 17.76
N ARG A 41 -9.74 16.22 18.60
CA ARG A 41 -8.64 16.82 19.36
C ARG A 41 -7.29 16.40 18.78
N LEU A 42 -6.39 17.35 18.64
CA LEU A 42 -4.99 17.09 18.35
C LEU A 42 -4.36 16.40 19.57
N TYR A 43 -3.81 15.18 19.39
CA TYR A 43 -3.11 14.47 20.45
C TYR A 43 -1.62 14.34 20.24
N GLY A 44 -1.12 14.71 19.07
CA GLY A 44 0.31 14.77 18.80
C GLY A 44 0.63 15.24 17.38
N THR A 45 1.84 15.73 17.21
CA THR A 45 2.44 16.08 15.92
C THR A 45 3.73 15.32 15.75
N SER A 46 3.92 14.69 14.61
CA SER A 46 5.16 14.02 14.23
C SER A 46 5.87 14.86 13.18
N HIS A 47 7.14 15.16 13.43
CA HIS A 47 8.02 15.83 12.47
C HIS A 47 8.79 14.76 11.70
N THR A 48 8.50 14.61 10.42
CA THR A 48 9.09 13.55 9.60
C THR A 48 9.03 13.91 8.13
N GLU A 49 10.04 13.51 7.39
CA GLU A 49 10.07 13.68 5.95
C GLU A 49 9.19 12.62 5.29
N GLN A 50 8.08 13.04 4.70
CA GLN A 50 7.18 12.21 3.91
C GLN A 50 6.75 12.94 2.64
N TYR A 51 6.13 12.23 1.72
CA TYR A 51 5.65 12.82 0.47
C TYR A 51 4.29 12.23 0.09
N GLY A 52 3.43 13.09 -0.47
CA GLY A 52 2.18 12.68 -1.10
C GLY A 52 2.28 12.79 -2.61
N THR A 53 1.78 11.79 -3.33
CA THR A 53 1.82 11.79 -4.80
C THR A 53 0.73 10.88 -5.35
N TYR A 54 0.33 11.09 -6.60
CA TYR A 54 -0.46 10.08 -7.30
C TYR A 54 0.41 8.89 -7.70
N TYR A 55 -0.14 7.70 -7.57
CA TYR A 55 0.53 6.46 -8.02
C TYR A 55 0.92 6.51 -9.51
N SER A 56 0.06 7.09 -10.35
CA SER A 56 0.34 7.29 -11.77
C SER A 56 1.58 8.16 -12.02
N ASP A 57 1.77 9.21 -11.21
CA ASP A 57 2.93 10.10 -11.35
C ASP A 57 4.21 9.37 -10.99
N MET A 58 4.22 8.57 -9.91
CA MET A 58 5.36 7.72 -9.56
C MET A 58 5.72 6.75 -10.69
N VAL A 59 4.74 6.02 -11.20
CA VAL A 59 4.98 5.01 -12.25
C VAL A 59 5.45 5.66 -13.55
N ASN A 60 4.84 6.76 -13.97
CA ASN A 60 5.22 7.44 -15.19
C ASN A 60 6.60 8.09 -15.07
N SER A 61 6.95 8.63 -13.91
CA SER A 61 8.31 9.15 -13.65
C SER A 61 9.36 8.05 -13.81
N LEU A 62 9.13 6.85 -13.25
CA LEU A 62 10.05 5.71 -13.45
C LEU A 62 10.15 5.27 -14.90
N ARG A 63 9.03 5.17 -15.62
CA ARG A 63 9.02 4.78 -17.04
C ARG A 63 9.82 5.73 -17.91
N ASN A 64 9.78 7.03 -17.62
CA ASN A 64 10.53 8.06 -18.36
C ASN A 64 12.03 8.03 -18.10
N CYS A 65 12.50 7.27 -17.10
CA CYS A 65 13.91 7.18 -16.72
C CYS A 65 14.53 5.80 -16.99
N PHE A 66 13.87 4.97 -17.80
CA PHE A 66 14.46 3.68 -18.16
C PHE A 66 15.77 3.88 -18.94
N PRO A 67 16.84 3.13 -18.59
CA PRO A 67 18.07 3.13 -19.35
C PRO A 67 17.83 2.72 -20.80
N GLN A 68 18.69 3.19 -21.72
CA GLN A 68 18.55 2.91 -23.17
C GLN A 68 18.58 1.42 -23.53
N ASN A 69 19.21 0.60 -22.70
CA ASN A 69 19.26 -0.85 -22.88
C ASN A 69 18.02 -1.58 -22.31
N VAL A 70 17.04 -0.84 -21.79
CA VAL A 70 15.76 -1.42 -21.34
C VAL A 70 14.71 -1.16 -22.41
N GLN A 71 14.18 -2.24 -22.97
CA GLN A 71 13.07 -2.20 -23.92
C GLN A 71 11.73 -2.23 -23.16
N CYS A 72 10.90 -1.23 -23.42
CA CYS A 72 9.55 -1.14 -22.88
C CYS A 72 8.53 -1.56 -23.94
N MET A 73 7.79 -2.63 -23.69
CA MET A 73 6.77 -3.13 -24.60
C MET A 73 5.41 -3.05 -23.89
N GLN A 74 4.40 -2.57 -24.63
CA GLN A 74 3.01 -2.52 -24.11
C GLN A 74 2.19 -3.60 -24.79
N ASP A 75 2.21 -4.80 -24.21
CA ASP A 75 1.43 -5.94 -24.70
C ASP A 75 0.99 -6.83 -23.53
N ARG A 76 0.07 -7.74 -23.78
CA ARG A 76 -0.45 -8.71 -22.82
C ARG A 76 0.31 -10.02 -22.95
N VAL A 77 0.92 -10.48 -21.87
CA VAL A 77 1.49 -11.82 -21.79
C VAL A 77 0.35 -12.85 -21.75
N VAL A 78 0.37 -13.79 -22.68
CA VAL A 78 -0.65 -14.85 -22.81
C VAL A 78 -0.15 -16.20 -22.35
N GLN A 79 1.16 -16.45 -22.40
CA GLN A 79 1.76 -17.72 -21.97
C GLN A 79 3.18 -17.49 -21.48
N ILE A 80 3.57 -18.24 -20.46
CA ILE A 80 4.95 -18.36 -20.01
C ILE A 80 5.25 -19.86 -19.89
N SER A 81 6.34 -20.30 -20.49
CA SER A 81 6.92 -21.63 -20.27
C SER A 81 8.32 -21.48 -19.67
N ASN A 82 8.65 -22.30 -18.69
CA ASN A 82 9.88 -22.14 -17.94
C ASN A 82 10.66 -23.46 -17.82
N THR A 83 11.98 -23.34 -17.87
CA THR A 83 12.95 -24.41 -17.62
C THR A 83 14.05 -23.90 -16.71
N ALA A 84 14.96 -24.75 -16.30
CA ALA A 84 16.12 -24.34 -15.52
C ALA A 84 17.13 -23.47 -16.31
N SER A 85 17.03 -23.39 -17.64
CA SER A 85 17.98 -22.63 -18.48
C SER A 85 17.36 -21.45 -19.20
N LEU A 86 16.13 -21.59 -19.67
CA LEU A 86 15.50 -20.60 -20.56
C LEU A 86 13.99 -20.49 -20.27
N GLN A 87 13.50 -19.27 -20.28
CA GLN A 87 12.09 -18.94 -20.18
C GLN A 87 11.61 -18.43 -21.53
N ARG A 88 10.38 -18.78 -21.93
CA ARG A 88 9.71 -18.27 -23.12
C ARG A 88 8.46 -17.53 -22.69
N VAL A 89 8.28 -16.32 -23.20
CA VAL A 89 7.13 -15.46 -22.93
C VAL A 89 6.45 -15.15 -24.25
N ARG A 90 5.20 -15.59 -24.42
CA ARG A 90 4.41 -15.29 -25.59
C ARG A 90 3.46 -14.14 -25.33
N LEU A 91 3.46 -13.18 -26.21
CA LEU A 91 2.62 -11.99 -26.19
C LEU A 91 1.34 -12.19 -26.99
N ALA A 92 0.32 -11.35 -26.75
CA ALA A 92 -0.93 -11.38 -27.48
C ALA A 92 -0.78 -10.99 -28.96
N SER A 93 0.23 -10.17 -29.29
CA SER A 93 0.65 -9.87 -30.67
C SER A 93 1.15 -11.08 -31.45
N GLY A 94 1.46 -12.20 -30.78
CA GLY A 94 2.10 -13.38 -31.36
C GLY A 94 3.62 -13.38 -31.22
N GLU A 95 4.24 -12.30 -30.77
CA GLU A 95 5.67 -12.24 -30.53
C GLU A 95 6.07 -13.17 -29.39
N GLU A 96 7.24 -13.82 -29.52
CA GLU A 96 7.84 -14.68 -28.49
C GLU A 96 9.17 -14.10 -28.03
N LEU A 97 9.28 -13.87 -26.72
CA LEU A 97 10.50 -13.40 -26.07
C LEU A 97 11.16 -14.56 -25.33
N THR A 98 12.49 -14.62 -25.37
CA THR A 98 13.27 -15.57 -24.61
C THR A 98 14.16 -14.84 -23.60
N CYS A 99 14.24 -15.38 -22.37
CA CYS A 99 15.06 -14.79 -21.32
C CYS A 99 15.49 -15.84 -20.30
N ARG A 100 16.47 -15.49 -19.49
CA ARG A 100 16.95 -16.39 -18.42
C ARG A 100 16.11 -16.30 -17.14
N LEU A 101 15.51 -15.11 -16.90
CA LEU A 101 14.71 -14.83 -15.70
C LEU A 101 13.47 -14.03 -16.10
N VAL A 102 12.32 -14.43 -15.61
CA VAL A 102 11.08 -13.67 -15.64
C VAL A 102 10.77 -13.18 -14.22
N VAL A 103 10.55 -11.87 -14.09
CA VAL A 103 10.09 -11.25 -12.84
C VAL A 103 8.62 -10.90 -13.00
N LEU A 104 7.73 -11.61 -12.31
CA LEU A 104 6.31 -11.35 -12.31
C LEU A 104 5.97 -10.27 -11.28
N ALA A 105 5.74 -9.05 -11.78
CA ALA A 105 5.28 -7.89 -11.02
C ALA A 105 3.84 -7.52 -11.40
N SER A 106 3.00 -8.53 -11.70
CA SER A 106 1.66 -8.37 -12.26
C SER A 106 0.61 -7.82 -11.27
N GLY A 107 1.03 -7.49 -10.04
CA GLY A 107 0.16 -6.95 -9.01
C GLY A 107 -0.98 -7.91 -8.65
N LEU A 108 -2.22 -7.42 -8.67
CA LEU A 108 -3.40 -8.22 -8.31
C LEU A 108 -3.87 -9.20 -9.41
N ASN A 109 -3.24 -9.23 -10.59
CA ASN A 109 -3.58 -10.20 -11.63
C ASN A 109 -3.26 -11.63 -11.16
N ALA A 110 -4.23 -12.54 -11.26
CA ALA A 110 -4.10 -13.92 -10.86
C ALA A 110 -3.81 -14.87 -12.03
N ASP A 111 -4.09 -14.44 -13.27
CA ASP A 111 -4.12 -15.33 -14.42
C ASP A 111 -2.74 -15.87 -14.79
N LEU A 112 -1.72 -14.99 -14.80
CA LEU A 112 -0.35 -15.40 -15.12
C LEU A 112 0.23 -16.37 -14.09
N PRO A 113 0.16 -16.11 -12.76
CA PRO A 113 0.55 -17.11 -11.77
C PRO A 113 -0.22 -18.43 -11.89
N ALA A 114 -1.54 -18.39 -12.14
CA ALA A 114 -2.36 -19.59 -12.31
C ALA A 114 -1.96 -20.40 -13.55
N ALA A 115 -1.65 -19.73 -14.67
CA ALA A 115 -1.16 -20.37 -15.88
C ALA A 115 0.19 -21.10 -15.70
N LEU A 116 0.97 -20.68 -14.69
CA LEU A 116 2.22 -21.34 -14.25
C LEU A 116 1.98 -22.46 -13.22
N GLY A 117 0.72 -22.81 -12.92
CA GLY A 117 0.38 -23.82 -11.91
C GLY A 117 0.47 -23.32 -10.46
N LEU A 118 0.73 -22.02 -10.26
CA LEU A 118 0.76 -21.41 -8.94
C LEU A 118 -0.66 -21.14 -8.45
N LYS A 119 -0.89 -21.29 -7.16
CA LYS A 119 -2.22 -21.11 -6.55
C LYS A 119 -2.23 -19.92 -5.60
N ARG A 120 -3.28 -19.10 -5.70
CA ARG A 120 -3.50 -18.01 -4.75
C ARG A 120 -4.26 -18.53 -3.53
N LEU A 121 -3.55 -18.68 -2.41
CA LEU A 121 -4.17 -19.01 -1.12
C LEU A 121 -4.78 -17.75 -0.52
N ILE A 122 -6.10 -17.71 -0.42
CA ILE A 122 -6.82 -16.64 0.26
C ILE A 122 -6.72 -16.83 1.77
N ILE A 123 -5.99 -15.94 2.44
CA ILE A 123 -5.80 -15.94 3.90
C ILE A 123 -7.03 -15.32 4.59
N GLN A 124 -7.54 -14.21 4.04
CA GLN A 124 -8.72 -13.51 4.56
C GLN A 124 -9.48 -12.84 3.43
N LYS A 125 -10.74 -13.27 3.21
CA LYS A 125 -11.67 -12.58 2.30
C LYS A 125 -12.15 -11.28 2.93
N HIS A 126 -12.37 -10.24 2.09
CA HIS A 126 -12.88 -8.93 2.50
C HIS A 126 -12.14 -8.37 3.73
N GLN A 127 -10.79 -8.43 3.67
CA GLN A 127 -9.96 -7.98 4.78
C GLN A 127 -10.22 -6.52 5.13
N SER A 128 -10.25 -5.66 4.12
CA SER A 128 -10.50 -4.23 4.31
C SER A 128 -11.07 -3.61 3.04
N ILE A 129 -11.58 -2.39 3.19
CA ILE A 129 -11.85 -1.48 2.08
C ILE A 129 -11.07 -0.19 2.28
N ALA A 130 -10.55 0.33 1.19
CA ALA A 130 -9.97 1.66 1.13
C ALA A 130 -10.83 2.54 0.23
N LEU A 131 -11.16 3.74 0.69
CA LEU A 131 -11.85 4.77 -0.06
C LEU A 131 -10.92 5.97 -0.20
N ALA A 132 -10.77 6.48 -1.42
CA ALA A 132 -9.88 7.60 -1.70
C ALA A 132 -10.59 8.68 -2.51
N PHE A 133 -10.36 9.93 -2.13
CA PHE A 133 -10.96 11.09 -2.77
C PHE A 133 -10.12 12.34 -2.49
N THR A 134 -10.39 13.42 -3.22
CA THR A 134 -9.69 14.70 -3.04
C THR A 134 -10.56 15.68 -2.26
N LEU A 135 -9.95 16.39 -1.34
CA LEU A 135 -10.56 17.45 -0.55
C LEU A 135 -10.07 18.82 -1.01
N ALA A 136 -10.95 19.80 -0.93
CA ALA A 136 -10.60 21.22 -0.94
C ALA A 136 -11.20 21.89 0.30
N SER A 137 -10.56 22.95 0.78
CA SER A 137 -11.14 23.79 1.83
C SER A 137 -12.41 24.46 1.32
N ALA A 138 -13.44 24.54 2.16
CA ALA A 138 -14.72 25.11 1.79
C ALA A 138 -14.64 26.63 1.56
N ASP A 139 -13.75 27.32 2.26
CA ASP A 139 -13.51 28.77 2.16
C ASP A 139 -12.44 29.14 1.11
N LYS A 140 -11.98 28.19 0.32
CA LYS A 140 -10.96 28.32 -0.73
C LYS A 140 -9.57 28.74 -0.23
N ARG A 141 -9.31 28.69 1.07
CA ARG A 141 -7.99 28.90 1.66
C ARG A 141 -7.20 27.59 1.64
N GLU A 142 -5.92 27.67 1.88
CA GLU A 142 -5.12 26.48 2.16
C GLU A 142 -5.51 25.87 3.50
N PHE A 143 -5.37 24.55 3.63
CA PHE A 143 -5.54 23.90 4.92
C PHE A 143 -4.43 24.35 5.88
N ALA A 144 -4.77 24.57 7.15
CA ALA A 144 -3.84 25.03 8.17
C ALA A 144 -2.89 23.93 8.69
N PHE A 145 -2.72 22.85 7.95
CA PHE A 145 -1.89 21.70 8.31
C PHE A 145 -1.27 21.05 7.06
N ASP A 146 -0.08 20.46 7.22
CA ASP A 146 0.58 19.73 6.13
C ASP A 146 -0.12 18.39 5.87
N SER A 147 -0.30 17.59 6.91
CA SER A 147 -0.96 16.29 6.82
C SER A 147 -1.66 15.96 8.14
N ALA A 148 -2.75 15.21 8.04
CA ALA A 148 -3.53 14.77 9.18
C ALA A 148 -3.79 13.27 9.13
N SER A 149 -3.70 12.62 10.29
CA SER A 149 -4.25 11.28 10.52
C SER A 149 -5.33 11.38 11.57
N TYR A 150 -6.56 11.07 11.21
CA TYR A 150 -7.71 11.16 12.11
C TYR A 150 -8.25 9.76 12.41
N TYR A 151 -8.23 9.39 13.68
CA TYR A 151 -8.68 8.09 14.17
C TYR A 151 -10.13 8.16 14.66
N SER A 152 -10.92 7.16 14.28
CA SER A 152 -12.30 7.01 14.71
C SER A 152 -12.38 6.29 16.06
N ILE A 153 -13.39 6.67 16.84
CA ILE A 153 -13.70 5.97 18.12
C ILE A 153 -14.71 4.86 17.93
N SER A 154 -15.55 4.99 16.89
CA SER A 154 -16.71 4.12 16.75
C SER A 154 -16.36 2.88 15.93
N PRO A 155 -16.30 1.69 16.55
CA PRO A 155 -16.18 0.45 15.82
C PRO A 155 -17.48 0.05 15.10
N ALA A 156 -18.55 0.82 15.25
CA ALA A 156 -19.89 0.45 14.79
C ALA A 156 -19.99 0.22 13.28
N ARG A 157 -19.07 0.80 12.50
CA ARG A 157 -19.00 0.64 11.03
C ARG A 157 -17.69 0.05 10.56
N GLY A 158 -16.84 -0.45 11.47
CA GLY A 158 -15.51 -0.96 11.14
C GLY A 158 -14.58 0.09 10.56
N VAL A 159 -14.88 1.38 10.69
CA VAL A 159 -14.01 2.47 10.24
C VAL A 159 -12.81 2.56 11.17
N ASP A 160 -11.60 2.56 10.59
CA ASP A 160 -10.35 2.59 11.33
C ASP A 160 -9.82 4.02 11.46
N TYR A 161 -9.44 4.61 10.35
CA TYR A 161 -8.92 5.98 10.31
C TYR A 161 -9.00 6.57 8.90
N ILE A 162 -8.79 7.87 8.82
CA ILE A 162 -8.59 8.60 7.56
C ILE A 162 -7.26 9.35 7.63
N THR A 163 -6.51 9.36 6.53
CA THR A 163 -5.37 10.24 6.32
C THR A 163 -5.73 11.32 5.31
N VAL A 164 -5.28 12.55 5.57
CA VAL A 164 -5.41 13.69 4.65
C VAL A 164 -4.02 14.27 4.46
N PHE A 165 -3.55 14.35 3.22
CA PHE A 165 -2.18 14.77 2.91
C PHE A 165 -2.12 15.48 1.56
N PRO A 166 -1.13 16.37 1.35
CA PRO A 166 -0.99 17.11 0.11
C PRO A 166 -0.55 16.17 -1.03
N ILE A 167 -1.12 16.45 -2.18
CA ILE A 167 -0.67 15.92 -3.48
C ILE A 167 -0.60 17.11 -4.44
N ARG A 168 -0.06 16.90 -5.62
CA ARG A 168 -0.06 17.94 -6.64
C ARG A 168 -1.50 18.33 -7.00
N GLY A 169 -1.88 19.58 -6.71
CA GLY A 169 -3.19 20.14 -7.05
C GLY A 169 -4.29 19.93 -6.01
N GLY A 170 -3.97 19.52 -4.77
CA GLY A 170 -4.98 19.41 -3.71
C GLY A 170 -4.57 18.58 -2.50
N MET A 171 -5.57 18.20 -1.72
CA MET A 171 -5.39 17.33 -0.57
C MET A 171 -6.05 15.98 -0.85
N ARG A 172 -5.30 14.90 -0.73
CA ARG A 172 -5.80 13.54 -0.87
C ARG A 172 -6.26 13.01 0.48
N ALA A 173 -7.43 12.40 0.50
CA ALA A 173 -7.97 11.71 1.66
C ALA A 173 -8.07 10.22 1.39
N ASN A 174 -7.52 9.40 2.29
CA ASN A 174 -7.58 7.94 2.24
C ASN A 174 -8.24 7.43 3.51
N LEU A 175 -9.46 6.90 3.38
CA LEU A 175 -10.23 6.31 4.46
C LEU A 175 -10.06 4.79 4.42
N PHE A 176 -9.74 4.20 5.57
CA PHE A 176 -9.58 2.77 5.74
C PHE A 176 -10.64 2.22 6.68
N ALA A 177 -11.28 1.13 6.24
CA ALA A 177 -12.32 0.48 7.02
C ALA A 177 -12.29 -1.05 6.85
N PHE A 178 -12.93 -1.73 7.78
CA PHE A 178 -13.11 -3.18 7.81
C PHE A 178 -14.61 -3.50 7.89
N PRO A 179 -15.37 -3.22 6.83
CA PRO A 179 -16.82 -3.43 6.86
C PRO A 179 -17.17 -4.91 7.02
N ASP A 180 -18.27 -5.19 7.68
CA ASP A 180 -18.88 -6.51 7.64
C ASP A 180 -19.52 -6.74 6.27
N SER A 181 -19.55 -7.96 5.76
CA SER A 181 -20.08 -8.30 4.44
C SER A 181 -21.56 -7.92 4.24
N ALA A 182 -22.30 -7.76 5.34
CA ALA A 182 -23.71 -7.35 5.34
C ALA A 182 -23.92 -5.82 5.38
N ASP A 183 -22.86 -5.02 5.45
CA ASP A 183 -22.96 -3.58 5.71
C ASP A 183 -22.91 -2.78 4.39
N ASN A 184 -24.02 -2.17 4.02
CA ASN A 184 -24.17 -1.40 2.77
C ASN A 184 -23.67 0.06 2.88
N TRP A 185 -23.11 0.49 4.02
CA TRP A 185 -22.72 1.88 4.23
C TRP A 185 -21.69 2.39 3.20
N VAL A 186 -20.89 1.50 2.64
CA VAL A 186 -19.89 1.86 1.60
C VAL A 186 -20.59 2.36 0.34
N GLY A 187 -21.66 1.69 -0.08
CA GLY A 187 -22.46 2.14 -1.23
C GLY A 187 -23.14 3.49 -0.95
N ASP A 188 -23.64 3.68 0.27
CA ASP A 188 -24.22 4.95 0.70
C ASP A 188 -23.17 6.06 0.74
N PHE A 189 -21.97 5.76 1.25
CA PHE A 189 -20.84 6.69 1.24
C PHE A 189 -20.48 7.13 -0.18
N ILE A 190 -20.39 6.21 -1.12
CA ILE A 190 -20.04 6.53 -2.52
C ILE A 190 -21.12 7.41 -3.17
N ARG A 191 -22.39 7.18 -2.86
CA ARG A 191 -23.51 8.02 -3.37
C ARG A 191 -23.54 9.41 -2.76
N ASN A 192 -23.25 9.53 -1.45
CA ASN A 192 -23.28 10.78 -0.70
C ASN A 192 -22.02 10.95 0.16
N PRO A 193 -20.85 11.21 -0.47
CA PRO A 193 -19.56 11.07 0.23
C PRO A 193 -19.36 12.09 1.35
N GLU A 194 -19.86 13.32 1.23
CA GLU A 194 -19.74 14.31 2.31
C GLU A 194 -20.57 13.94 3.53
N SER A 195 -21.80 13.48 3.33
CA SER A 195 -22.64 12.97 4.41
C SER A 195 -22.03 11.72 5.04
N GLY A 196 -21.53 10.79 4.23
CA GLY A 196 -20.85 9.59 4.68
C GLY A 196 -19.62 9.90 5.52
N LEU A 197 -18.81 10.88 5.09
CA LEU A 197 -17.61 11.29 5.81
C LEU A 197 -17.94 11.93 7.16
N ARG A 198 -18.95 12.80 7.22
CA ARG A 198 -19.46 13.37 8.49
C ARG A 198 -20.00 12.31 9.44
N GLN A 199 -20.65 11.27 8.92
CA GLN A 199 -21.14 10.15 9.72
C GLN A 199 -20.01 9.27 10.25
N CYS A 200 -18.96 9.02 9.46
CA CYS A 200 -17.78 8.26 9.89
C CYS A 200 -16.92 9.05 10.89
N PHE A 201 -16.80 10.35 10.69
CA PHE A 201 -15.94 11.24 11.46
C PHE A 201 -16.66 12.54 11.81
N PRO A 202 -17.60 12.54 12.78
CA PRO A 202 -18.47 13.71 13.07
C PRO A 202 -17.73 14.98 13.46
N LYS A 203 -16.51 14.87 13.96
CA LYS A 203 -15.68 16.02 14.38
C LYS A 203 -14.47 16.24 13.45
N LEU A 204 -14.50 15.70 12.25
CA LEU A 204 -13.39 15.90 11.30
C LEU A 204 -13.23 17.36 10.91
N ALA A 205 -14.33 18.05 10.59
CA ALA A 205 -14.30 19.47 10.26
C ALA A 205 -13.72 20.35 11.38
N SER A 206 -13.98 20.01 12.65
CA SER A 206 -13.36 20.70 13.78
C SER A 206 -11.83 20.51 13.86
N ALA A 207 -11.33 19.41 13.30
CA ALA A 207 -9.91 19.09 13.32
C ALA A 207 -9.13 19.65 12.11
N ILE A 208 -9.72 19.58 10.92
CA ILE A 208 -9.04 19.94 9.68
C ILE A 208 -9.61 21.18 8.96
N GLY A 209 -10.63 21.82 9.51
CA GLY A 209 -11.38 22.90 8.87
C GLY A 209 -12.54 22.39 8.02
N GLU A 210 -13.41 23.27 7.60
CA GLU A 210 -14.52 22.95 6.70
C GLU A 210 -13.99 22.58 5.31
N TYR A 211 -14.56 21.52 4.75
CA TYR A 211 -14.09 20.92 3.51
C TYR A 211 -15.24 20.54 2.56
N ARG A 212 -14.90 20.34 1.31
CA ARG A 212 -15.74 19.71 0.30
C ARG A 212 -14.96 18.64 -0.45
N ILE A 213 -15.66 17.60 -0.92
CA ILE A 213 -15.07 16.57 -1.74
C ILE A 213 -15.12 17.02 -3.21
N THR A 214 -13.98 17.03 -3.89
CA THR A 214 -13.82 17.58 -5.24
C THR A 214 -13.57 16.54 -6.32
N SER A 215 -13.44 15.26 -5.94
CA SER A 215 -13.29 14.16 -6.89
C SER A 215 -14.32 13.05 -6.66
N LYS A 216 -14.45 12.15 -7.63
CA LYS A 216 -15.15 10.88 -7.41
C LYS A 216 -14.45 10.08 -6.32
N VAL A 217 -15.24 9.32 -5.57
CA VAL A 217 -14.70 8.37 -4.57
C VAL A 217 -14.23 7.13 -5.31
N GLU A 218 -12.94 6.85 -5.19
CA GLU A 218 -12.35 5.59 -5.60
C GLU A 218 -12.45 4.58 -4.46
N SER A 219 -12.76 3.33 -4.77
CA SER A 219 -12.86 2.26 -3.76
C SER A 219 -12.06 1.04 -4.17
N SER A 220 -11.50 0.35 -3.19
CA SER A 220 -10.81 -0.92 -3.40
C SER A 220 -11.09 -1.86 -2.23
N ILE A 221 -11.68 -3.03 -2.55
CA ILE A 221 -11.85 -4.12 -1.59
C ILE A 221 -10.60 -5.00 -1.65
N ILE A 222 -10.04 -5.29 -0.50
CA ILE A 222 -8.81 -6.07 -0.35
C ILE A 222 -9.11 -7.43 0.24
N HIS A 223 -8.64 -8.47 -0.44
CA HIS A 223 -8.53 -9.83 0.09
C HIS A 223 -7.07 -10.08 0.43
N LEU A 224 -6.75 -10.56 1.62
CA LEU A 224 -5.38 -11.00 1.90
C LEU A 224 -5.14 -12.36 1.29
N TYR A 225 -4.04 -12.47 0.54
CA TYR A 225 -3.61 -13.73 -0.07
C TYR A 225 -2.08 -13.80 -0.18
N ARG A 226 -1.59 -14.99 -0.38
CA ARG A 226 -0.24 -15.27 -0.88
C ARG A 226 -0.31 -16.28 -2.03
N THR A 227 0.66 -16.21 -2.92
CA THR A 227 0.79 -17.17 -4.04
C THR A 227 1.67 -18.31 -3.60
N GLU A 228 1.19 -19.55 -3.78
CA GLU A 228 1.85 -20.80 -3.41
C GLU A 228 2.08 -21.69 -4.64
N GLY A 229 2.94 -22.72 -4.50
CA GLY A 229 3.29 -23.65 -5.57
C GLY A 229 4.68 -23.42 -6.17
N GLY A 230 5.39 -22.38 -5.71
CA GLY A 230 6.80 -22.11 -6.08
C GLY A 230 7.80 -22.67 -5.07
N PRO A 231 9.10 -22.41 -5.29
CA PRO A 231 9.73 -21.68 -6.41
C PRO A 231 9.70 -22.46 -7.73
N LEU A 232 9.55 -21.73 -8.83
CA LEU A 232 9.67 -22.28 -10.18
C LEU A 232 11.00 -21.86 -10.81
N PRO A 233 11.69 -22.75 -11.55
CA PRO A 233 12.92 -22.36 -12.25
C PRO A 233 12.69 -21.13 -13.13
N GLY A 234 13.56 -20.13 -13.01
CA GLY A 234 13.53 -18.91 -13.83
C GLY A 234 12.35 -17.96 -13.62
N ILE A 235 11.50 -18.17 -12.60
CA ILE A 235 10.34 -17.31 -12.33
C ILE A 235 10.40 -16.77 -10.90
N VAL A 236 10.43 -15.46 -10.75
CA VAL A 236 10.35 -14.76 -9.45
C VAL A 236 9.07 -13.92 -9.40
N LEU A 237 8.31 -14.02 -8.32
CA LEU A 237 7.14 -13.17 -8.05
C LEU A 237 7.52 -12.10 -7.03
N ILE A 238 7.16 -10.84 -7.29
CA ILE A 238 7.40 -9.72 -6.37
C ILE A 238 6.10 -8.92 -6.11
N GLY A 239 6.08 -8.20 -5.00
CA GLY A 239 4.95 -7.37 -4.61
C GLY A 239 3.65 -8.16 -4.46
N ASP A 240 2.54 -7.58 -4.92
CA ASP A 240 1.22 -8.18 -4.82
C ASP A 240 1.07 -9.46 -5.64
N ALA A 241 1.92 -9.73 -6.63
CA ALA A 241 1.92 -11.01 -7.34
C ALA A 241 2.34 -12.18 -6.43
N ALA A 242 3.23 -11.94 -5.47
CA ALA A 242 3.65 -12.92 -4.45
C ALA A 242 2.70 -12.94 -3.24
N GLN A 243 2.53 -11.79 -2.59
CA GLN A 243 1.67 -11.62 -1.42
C GLN A 243 1.18 -10.18 -1.36
N ASN A 244 -0.12 -9.96 -1.30
CA ASN A 244 -0.63 -8.61 -1.16
C ASN A 244 -0.64 -8.12 0.29
N VAL A 245 -0.82 -6.81 0.45
CA VAL A 245 -0.78 -6.11 1.73
C VAL A 245 -2.08 -5.34 1.97
N CYS A 246 -2.52 -5.29 3.21
CA CYS A 246 -3.64 -4.43 3.60
C CYS A 246 -3.21 -2.95 3.56
N PRO A 247 -3.88 -2.08 2.79
CA PRO A 247 -3.49 -0.67 2.65
C PRO A 247 -3.48 0.11 3.98
N SER A 248 -4.34 -0.27 4.94
CA SER A 248 -4.39 0.38 6.25
C SER A 248 -3.10 0.22 7.07
N THR A 249 -2.20 -0.66 6.65
CA THR A 249 -0.90 -0.84 7.33
C THR A 249 0.19 0.09 6.82
N GLY A 250 -0.01 0.75 5.67
CA GLY A 250 1.02 1.59 5.02
C GLY A 250 2.21 0.82 4.41
N MET A 251 2.24 -0.52 4.52
CA MET A 251 3.43 -1.33 4.22
C MET A 251 3.63 -1.73 2.75
N GLY A 252 2.73 -1.32 1.84
CA GLY A 252 2.78 -1.77 0.43
C GLY A 252 4.07 -1.40 -0.29
N LEU A 253 4.49 -0.15 -0.20
CA LEU A 253 5.74 0.32 -0.81
C LEU A 253 6.97 -0.26 -0.10
N SER A 254 6.97 -0.34 1.24
CA SER A 254 8.07 -0.96 1.99
C SER A 254 8.30 -2.40 1.53
N LYS A 255 7.21 -3.17 1.37
CA LYS A 255 7.30 -4.55 0.89
C LYS A 255 7.89 -4.64 -0.53
N ILE A 256 7.35 -3.89 -1.50
CA ILE A 256 7.82 -3.98 -2.88
C ILE A 256 9.27 -3.52 -3.03
N PHE A 257 9.69 -2.46 -2.33
CA PHE A 257 11.07 -2.01 -2.38
C PHE A 257 12.03 -3.00 -1.69
N THR A 258 11.60 -3.68 -0.63
CA THR A 258 12.37 -4.79 -0.03
C THR A 258 12.48 -5.98 -0.99
N ASP A 259 11.41 -6.34 -1.70
CA ASP A 259 11.46 -7.38 -2.72
C ASP A 259 12.46 -7.02 -3.85
N VAL A 260 12.43 -5.75 -4.31
CA VAL A 260 13.35 -5.27 -5.35
C VAL A 260 14.79 -5.28 -4.86
N GLU A 261 15.05 -4.82 -3.64
CA GLU A 261 16.37 -4.84 -3.01
C GLU A 261 16.92 -6.27 -2.91
N ALA A 262 16.15 -7.18 -2.33
CA ALA A 262 16.53 -8.59 -2.17
C ALA A 262 16.81 -9.26 -3.52
N LEU A 263 16.05 -8.93 -4.57
CA LEU A 263 16.28 -9.44 -5.92
C LEU A 263 17.53 -8.81 -6.55
N SER A 264 17.73 -7.51 -6.41
CA SER A 264 18.86 -6.79 -7.01
C SER A 264 20.21 -7.28 -6.47
N GLU A 265 20.28 -7.64 -5.19
CA GLU A 265 21.48 -8.22 -4.56
C GLU A 265 21.84 -9.61 -5.10
N ARG A 266 20.90 -10.34 -5.70
CA ARG A 266 21.07 -11.70 -6.19
C ARG A 266 21.21 -11.82 -7.70
N VAL A 267 20.50 -10.98 -8.45
CA VAL A 267 20.34 -11.17 -9.90
C VAL A 267 21.66 -11.12 -10.65
N GLY A 268 22.62 -10.29 -10.23
CA GLY A 268 23.95 -10.21 -10.83
C GLY A 268 24.69 -11.55 -10.75
N ASN A 269 24.77 -12.12 -9.56
CA ASN A 269 25.40 -13.43 -9.32
C ASN A 269 24.67 -14.58 -10.03
N TRP A 270 23.34 -14.53 -10.09
CA TRP A 270 22.56 -15.53 -10.80
C TRP A 270 22.83 -15.52 -12.31
N LEU A 271 22.96 -14.33 -12.89
CA LEU A 271 23.24 -14.16 -14.30
C LEU A 271 24.71 -14.43 -14.67
N ALA A 272 25.64 -14.33 -13.72
CA ALA A 272 27.05 -14.67 -13.92
C ALA A 272 27.30 -16.19 -14.01
N THR A 273 26.37 -17.02 -13.56
CA THR A 273 26.49 -18.48 -13.60
C THR A 273 25.42 -19.11 -14.50
N PRO A 274 25.68 -20.28 -15.12
CA PRO A 274 24.71 -20.97 -15.96
C PRO A 274 23.42 -21.34 -15.21
N GLY A 275 22.33 -21.46 -15.96
CA GLY A 275 21.04 -21.88 -15.43
C GLY A 275 20.33 -20.83 -14.58
N MET A 276 19.06 -21.09 -14.31
CA MET A 276 18.21 -20.36 -13.38
C MET A 276 17.30 -21.39 -12.70
N ASP A 277 17.93 -22.29 -11.96
CA ASP A 277 17.26 -23.41 -11.30
C ASP A 277 16.36 -22.98 -10.13
N ARG A 278 15.71 -23.98 -9.55
CA ARG A 278 14.80 -23.77 -8.40
C ARG A 278 15.54 -23.22 -7.19
N ASP A 279 16.79 -23.62 -6.94
CA ASP A 279 17.52 -23.24 -5.73
C ASP A 279 17.94 -21.77 -5.77
N LYS A 280 18.38 -21.27 -6.94
CA LYS A 280 18.60 -19.84 -7.14
C LYS A 280 17.34 -19.05 -6.80
N VAL A 281 16.19 -19.42 -7.39
CA VAL A 281 14.91 -18.73 -7.15
C VAL A 281 14.47 -18.89 -5.69
N ALA A 282 14.65 -20.08 -5.08
CA ALA A 282 14.34 -20.31 -3.67
C ALA A 282 15.09 -19.37 -2.73
N SER A 283 16.35 -19.07 -3.02
CA SER A 283 17.17 -18.17 -2.19
C SER A 283 16.58 -16.77 -2.05
N PHE A 284 15.82 -16.30 -3.04
CA PHE A 284 15.09 -15.04 -2.94
C PHE A 284 13.90 -15.14 -1.97
N PHE A 285 13.10 -16.20 -2.06
CA PHE A 285 11.94 -16.38 -1.18
C PHE A 285 12.33 -16.70 0.27
N LEU A 286 13.52 -17.24 0.48
CA LEU A 286 14.10 -17.54 1.79
C LEU A 286 14.87 -16.35 2.40
N ASP A 287 14.94 -15.22 1.71
CA ASP A 287 15.60 -14.02 2.23
C ASP A 287 14.98 -13.62 3.59
N PRO A 288 15.78 -13.44 4.65
CA PRO A 288 15.26 -13.19 5.99
C PRO A 288 14.60 -11.82 6.11
N VAL A 289 15.08 -10.79 5.42
CA VAL A 289 14.51 -9.44 5.47
C VAL A 289 13.17 -9.41 4.75
N LYS A 290 13.11 -10.03 3.55
CA LYS A 290 11.86 -10.22 2.82
C LYS A 290 10.83 -11.01 3.64
N SER A 291 11.23 -12.13 4.23
CA SER A 291 10.33 -12.98 5.04
C SER A 291 9.81 -12.24 6.27
N ALA A 292 10.66 -11.43 6.91
CA ALA A 292 10.27 -10.62 8.07
C ALA A 292 9.23 -9.56 7.70
N ILE A 293 9.41 -8.83 6.58
CA ILE A 293 8.44 -7.80 6.16
C ILE A 293 7.12 -8.41 5.71
N ASP A 294 7.13 -9.56 5.03
CA ASP A 294 5.92 -10.29 4.64
C ASP A 294 5.11 -10.72 5.87
N THR A 295 5.78 -11.27 6.87
CA THR A 295 5.17 -11.68 8.16
C THR A 295 4.64 -10.48 8.93
N LYS A 296 5.40 -9.39 9.01
CA LYS A 296 5.01 -8.14 9.67
C LYS A 296 3.76 -7.54 9.01
N ALA A 297 3.70 -7.52 7.68
CA ALA A 297 2.56 -7.00 6.93
C ALA A 297 1.27 -7.77 7.26
N LEU A 298 1.31 -9.11 7.30
CA LEU A 298 0.16 -9.94 7.68
C LEU A 298 -0.24 -9.70 9.13
N ARG A 299 0.70 -9.73 10.07
CA ARG A 299 0.44 -9.49 11.50
C ARG A 299 -0.23 -8.14 11.72
N ASN A 300 0.26 -7.09 11.09
CA ASN A 300 -0.29 -5.75 11.20
C ASN A 300 -1.69 -5.66 10.58
N ALA A 301 -1.93 -6.33 9.45
CA ALA A 301 -3.25 -6.40 8.83
C ALA A 301 -4.30 -7.02 9.76
N PHE A 302 -3.98 -8.13 10.39
CA PHE A 302 -4.87 -8.79 11.37
C PHE A 302 -5.07 -7.93 12.62
N TYR A 303 -4.00 -7.35 13.16
CA TYR A 303 -4.10 -6.47 14.33
C TYR A 303 -5.05 -5.29 14.06
N ARG A 304 -4.85 -4.57 12.94
CA ARG A 304 -5.70 -3.42 12.56
C ARG A 304 -7.17 -3.82 12.45
N ARG A 305 -7.47 -4.92 11.75
CA ARG A 305 -8.83 -5.42 11.65
C ARG A 305 -9.43 -5.74 13.02
N GLN A 306 -8.72 -6.48 13.86
CA GLN A 306 -9.21 -6.83 15.19
C GLN A 306 -9.39 -5.60 16.09
N ALA A 307 -8.46 -4.65 16.03
CA ALA A 307 -8.56 -3.40 16.78
C ALA A 307 -9.82 -2.61 16.38
N ALA A 308 -10.18 -2.61 15.11
CA ALA A 308 -11.35 -1.88 14.60
C ALA A 308 -12.68 -2.65 14.78
N THR A 309 -12.70 -4.00 14.74
CA THR A 309 -13.96 -4.75 14.61
C THR A 309 -14.23 -5.76 15.73
N ALA A 310 -13.21 -6.25 16.44
CA ALA A 310 -13.41 -7.33 17.42
C ALA A 310 -14.27 -6.92 18.61
N LYS A 311 -15.28 -7.75 18.91
CA LYS A 311 -16.29 -7.48 19.97
C LYS A 311 -15.92 -8.10 21.32
N SER A 312 -14.83 -8.89 21.41
CA SER A 312 -14.41 -9.53 22.66
C SER A 312 -14.01 -8.54 23.74
N MET A 313 -14.12 -8.94 25.01
CA MET A 313 -13.80 -8.10 26.18
C MET A 313 -12.34 -7.58 26.10
N LYS A 314 -11.39 -8.43 25.70
CA LYS A 314 -9.99 -8.05 25.47
C LYS A 314 -9.86 -6.82 24.57
N TRP A 315 -10.51 -6.83 23.41
CA TRP A 315 -10.44 -5.75 22.44
C TRP A 315 -11.26 -4.52 22.84
N ARG A 316 -12.36 -4.72 23.57
CA ARG A 316 -13.11 -3.59 24.18
C ARG A 316 -12.26 -2.86 25.20
N LEU A 317 -11.56 -3.58 26.08
CA LEU A 317 -10.63 -2.99 27.06
C LEU A 317 -9.44 -2.35 26.38
N HIS A 318 -8.89 -2.97 25.31
CA HIS A 318 -7.81 -2.39 24.53
C HIS A 318 -8.20 -1.04 23.93
N ARG A 319 -9.36 -0.96 23.29
CA ARG A 319 -9.88 0.33 22.76
C ARG A 319 -10.16 1.34 23.85
N ALA A 320 -10.72 0.92 24.98
CA ALA A 320 -10.95 1.81 26.11
C ALA A 320 -9.66 2.40 26.69
N LYS A 321 -8.60 1.57 26.82
CA LYS A 321 -7.27 2.04 27.24
C LYS A 321 -6.66 3.02 26.25
N LEU A 322 -6.75 2.74 24.96
CA LEU A 322 -6.29 3.66 23.92
C LEU A 322 -7.06 4.97 23.98
N HIS A 323 -8.37 4.91 24.11
CA HIS A 323 -9.23 6.08 24.24
C HIS A 323 -8.83 6.96 25.43
N LEU A 324 -8.70 6.37 26.62
CA LEU A 324 -8.24 7.09 27.80
C LEU A 324 -6.84 7.69 27.62
N ALA A 325 -5.90 6.90 27.12
CA ALA A 325 -4.55 7.38 26.85
C ALA A 325 -4.53 8.59 25.90
N MET A 326 -5.37 8.57 24.86
CA MET A 326 -5.45 9.65 23.88
C MET A 326 -6.22 10.87 24.41
N GLN A 327 -7.21 10.69 25.30
CA GLN A 327 -7.95 11.80 25.93
C GLN A 327 -7.10 12.62 26.89
N PHE A 328 -6.23 11.95 27.66
CA PHE A 328 -5.46 12.61 28.72
C PHE A 328 -4.03 12.94 28.29
N ARG A 329 -3.60 12.52 27.12
CA ARG A 329 -2.29 12.88 26.59
C ARG A 329 -2.29 14.37 26.23
N ARG A 330 -1.34 15.14 26.80
CA ARG A 330 -1.05 16.46 26.28
C ARG A 330 -0.48 16.32 24.87
N PRO A 331 -0.79 17.24 23.94
CA PRO A 331 -0.14 17.23 22.64
C PRO A 331 1.37 17.22 22.82
N THR A 332 2.01 16.17 22.43
CA THR A 332 3.47 16.00 22.51
C THR A 332 4.01 15.86 21.10
N GLU A 333 5.22 16.33 20.89
CA GLU A 333 6.00 15.92 19.74
C GLU A 333 6.11 14.40 19.77
N MET A 334 5.53 13.75 18.77
CA MET A 334 5.64 12.30 18.64
C MET A 334 6.96 12.01 17.92
N THR A 335 7.88 11.43 18.63
CA THR A 335 9.05 10.83 17.99
C THR A 335 8.56 9.74 17.02
N PRO A 336 9.09 9.66 15.79
CA PRO A 336 8.83 8.52 14.92
C PRO A 336 9.09 7.24 15.71
N SER A 337 8.17 6.30 15.66
CA SER A 337 8.37 5.00 16.32
C SER A 337 9.70 4.42 15.84
N ARG A 338 10.66 4.29 16.72
CA ARG A 338 11.86 3.49 16.49
C ARG A 338 11.39 2.05 16.31
N GLU A 339 11.41 1.56 15.09
CA GLU A 339 11.30 0.14 14.75
C GLU A 339 12.67 -0.46 14.52
#